data_9b38fabcf23f46a467dc08db41631e94
#
_entry.id   9b38fabcf23f46a467dc08db41631e94
#
_cell.length_a   1.000
_cell.length_b   1.000
_cell.length_c   1.000
_cell.angle_alpha   90.00
_cell.angle_beta   90.00
_cell.angle_gamma   90.00
#
_symmetry.space_group_name_H-M   'P 1'
#
loop_
_entity.id
_entity.type
_entity.pdbx_description
1 polymer ?
#
loop_
_entity_poly.entity_id
_entity_poly.type
_entity_poly.pdbx_seq_one_letter_code
_entity_poly.pdbx_strand_id
1 'polypeptide(L)'
;MTPLKKQQKQELKSKYINRELSWLKFNDRVLLEAQNLENPLYERVKFLSIAGSNLDEFFMVRVAGLHSQIKQEVESLSSDGLNPEEQMSEVVKETKNLLFKQNRIYKNLISQLKKNNVILVKPEDLSKNEKIKLKNIFSEEIYPLLTPSAIDPAHPFPFIVNQGRAVVMKLKKKNKKRLLNSIIVIPKALSRFIEIDGGKNFKKYVIIDDVISFFSSEIFPDHNLESKMIFRVIRDSDVEIQEEAEDLVRSFELALKRRRIGDIVRLEVIKNSNKDLIKFITNKLEVNSEYIYETEGLVGVQDIDQICKLKNSKLRFIKFNPREVERLKEFNNNFFDTIKQKDLVVHHPFETFDAVIEFLNQAAYDKKVIAIKQTLYRTTLDSPIVKALISAAENGKTVTALIEIKARFDEEANIQLARSLEKAGVQIVYGFAKYKTHAKSSLVLRRE
;
A
#
# COMPACT_ATOMS: atom_id res chain seq x y z
N MET A 1 -3.48 39.00 13.88
CA MET A 1 -4.55 38.94 12.87
C MET A 1 -5.55 40.07 13.07
N THR A 2 -5.76 40.91 12.07
CA THR A 2 -6.76 41.99 12.11
C THR A 2 -8.18 41.42 12.17
N PRO A 3 -9.17 42.14 12.78
CA PRO A 3 -10.56 41.70 12.87
C PRO A 3 -11.18 41.32 11.51
N LEU A 4 -10.87 42.08 10.46
CA LEU A 4 -11.28 41.82 9.07
C LEU A 4 -10.79 40.46 8.55
N LYS A 5 -9.55 40.04 8.84
CA LYS A 5 -9.01 38.75 8.46
C LYS A 5 -9.73 37.60 9.19
N LYS A 6 -10.17 37.83 10.45
CA LYS A 6 -10.95 36.82 11.21
C LYS A 6 -12.35 36.62 10.62
N GLN A 7 -13.02 37.69 10.23
CA GLN A 7 -14.38 37.63 9.68
C GLN A 7 -14.39 36.97 8.31
N GLN A 8 -13.44 37.32 7.45
CA GLN A 8 -13.25 36.69 6.12
C GLN A 8 -12.92 35.19 6.23
N LYS A 9 -12.09 34.80 7.20
CA LYS A 9 -11.76 33.41 7.48
C LYS A 9 -12.98 32.61 7.97
N GLN A 10 -13.84 33.22 8.78
CA GLN A 10 -15.06 32.58 9.27
C GLN A 10 -16.11 32.41 8.17
N GLU A 11 -16.20 33.35 7.22
CA GLU A 11 -17.04 33.25 6.03
C GLU A 11 -16.56 32.13 5.09
N LEU A 12 -15.28 32.02 4.82
CA LEU A 12 -14.69 30.93 4.02
C LEU A 12 -14.93 29.57 4.65
N LYS A 13 -14.74 29.41 5.98
CA LYS A 13 -15.06 28.18 6.71
C LYS A 13 -16.53 27.76 6.59
N SER A 14 -17.45 28.71 6.45
CA SER A 14 -18.88 28.40 6.29
C SER A 14 -19.26 27.96 4.88
N LYS A 15 -18.49 28.37 3.86
CA LYS A 15 -18.77 28.11 2.44
C LYS A 15 -18.09 26.86 1.90
N TYR A 16 -16.91 26.55 2.40
CA TYR A 16 -16.07 25.49 1.83
C TYR A 16 -15.69 24.46 2.88
N ILE A 17 -15.66 23.21 2.47
CA ILE A 17 -15.15 22.10 3.28
C ILE A 17 -13.68 21.91 2.97
N ASN A 18 -12.84 21.81 4.02
CA ASN A 18 -11.42 21.47 3.83
C ASN A 18 -11.27 20.14 3.12
N ARG A 19 -10.45 20.11 2.09
CA ARG A 19 -10.26 18.95 1.23
C ARG A 19 -9.66 17.75 1.97
N GLU A 20 -8.69 18.00 2.84
CA GLU A 20 -7.98 16.94 3.55
C GLU A 20 -8.85 16.36 4.69
N LEU A 21 -9.58 17.20 5.38
CA LEU A 21 -10.56 16.76 6.38
C LEU A 21 -11.74 16.00 5.74
N SER A 22 -12.20 16.44 4.57
CA SER A 22 -13.23 15.73 3.80
C SER A 22 -12.75 14.33 3.39
N TRP A 23 -11.47 14.22 3.01
CA TRP A 23 -10.87 12.92 2.67
C TRP A 23 -10.81 11.98 3.88
N LEU A 24 -10.44 12.47 5.07
CA LEU A 24 -10.46 11.68 6.30
C LEU A 24 -11.88 11.19 6.65
N LYS A 25 -12.91 12.04 6.44
CA LYS A 25 -14.32 11.62 6.59
C LYS A 25 -14.74 10.58 5.57
N PHE A 26 -14.25 10.67 4.33
CA PHE A 26 -14.47 9.61 3.35
C PHE A 26 -13.84 8.28 3.82
N ASN A 27 -12.60 8.30 4.31
CA ASN A 27 -11.96 7.09 4.81
C ASN A 27 -12.64 6.55 6.10
N ASP A 28 -13.23 7.41 6.93
CA ASP A 28 -14.09 7.00 8.05
C ASP A 28 -15.33 6.22 7.54
N ARG A 29 -15.94 6.63 6.42
CA ARG A 29 -17.03 5.88 5.77
C ARG A 29 -16.57 4.52 5.26
N VAL A 30 -15.38 4.42 4.67
CA VAL A 30 -14.78 3.13 4.28
C VAL A 30 -14.60 2.24 5.53
N LEU A 31 -14.15 2.82 6.63
CA LEU A 31 -13.98 2.11 7.89
C LEU A 31 -15.32 1.64 8.49
N LEU A 32 -16.42 2.37 8.29
CA LEU A 32 -17.75 1.96 8.74
C LEU A 32 -18.22 0.66 8.09
N GLU A 33 -17.82 0.36 6.85
CA GLU A 33 -18.12 -0.91 6.20
C GLU A 33 -17.53 -2.12 6.95
N ALA A 34 -16.43 -1.92 7.69
CA ALA A 34 -15.88 -2.93 8.58
C ALA A 34 -16.77 -3.21 9.80
N GLN A 35 -17.71 -2.32 10.13
CA GLN A 35 -18.72 -2.50 11.20
C GLN A 35 -20.05 -3.01 10.68
N ASN A 36 -20.34 -2.84 9.41
CA ASN A 36 -21.60 -3.25 8.79
C ASN A 36 -21.78 -4.77 8.89
N LEU A 37 -22.76 -5.22 9.66
CA LEU A 37 -23.02 -6.65 9.89
C LEU A 37 -23.64 -7.37 8.68
N GLU A 38 -24.14 -6.64 7.70
CA GLU A 38 -24.61 -7.18 6.42
C GLU A 38 -23.42 -7.68 5.56
N ASN A 39 -22.24 -7.14 5.77
CA ASN A 39 -21.03 -7.62 5.12
C ASN A 39 -20.51 -8.91 5.78
N PRO A 40 -20.13 -9.93 5.00
CA PRO A 40 -19.44 -11.11 5.52
C PRO A 40 -18.18 -10.76 6.29
N LEU A 41 -17.81 -11.57 7.27
CA LEU A 41 -16.72 -11.24 8.22
C LEU A 41 -15.38 -10.93 7.52
N TYR A 42 -14.98 -11.67 6.50
CA TYR A 42 -13.71 -11.42 5.79
C TYR A 42 -13.74 -10.13 4.96
N GLU A 43 -14.90 -9.77 4.43
CA GLU A 43 -15.03 -8.50 3.74
C GLU A 43 -14.92 -7.33 4.71
N ARG A 44 -15.46 -7.47 5.93
CA ARG A 44 -15.30 -6.48 7.00
C ARG A 44 -13.84 -6.33 7.42
N VAL A 45 -13.09 -7.43 7.54
CA VAL A 45 -11.64 -7.42 7.78
C VAL A 45 -10.91 -6.73 6.62
N LYS A 46 -11.33 -6.99 5.38
CA LYS A 46 -10.78 -6.35 4.20
C LYS A 46 -11.05 -4.84 4.18
N PHE A 47 -12.24 -4.38 4.56
CA PHE A 47 -12.53 -2.95 4.70
C PHE A 47 -11.65 -2.27 5.76
N LEU A 48 -11.36 -2.96 6.87
CA LEU A 48 -10.40 -2.47 7.86
C LEU A 48 -8.99 -2.33 7.25
N SER A 49 -8.54 -3.33 6.49
CA SER A 49 -7.26 -3.33 5.76
C SER A 49 -7.21 -2.17 4.74
N ILE A 50 -8.27 -2.00 3.93
CA ILE A 50 -8.39 -0.92 2.95
C ILE A 50 -8.32 0.46 3.63
N ALA A 51 -9.06 0.66 4.73
CA ALA A 51 -9.02 1.93 5.46
C ALA A 51 -7.62 2.24 6.00
N GLY A 52 -6.86 1.22 6.41
CA GLY A 52 -5.46 1.35 6.80
C GLY A 52 -4.56 1.75 5.63
N SER A 53 -4.68 1.07 4.49
CA SER A 53 -3.92 1.37 3.27
C SER A 53 -4.22 2.77 2.72
N ASN A 54 -5.50 3.16 2.73
CA ASN A 54 -5.92 4.49 2.34
C ASN A 54 -5.27 5.57 3.22
N LEU A 55 -5.22 5.34 4.54
CA LEU A 55 -4.60 6.27 5.46
C LEU A 55 -3.09 6.38 5.23
N ASP A 56 -2.42 5.28 4.92
CA ASP A 56 -0.99 5.30 4.55
C ASP A 56 -0.77 6.16 3.30
N GLU A 57 -1.55 5.97 2.25
CA GLU A 57 -1.45 6.77 1.02
C GLU A 57 -1.73 8.26 1.29
N PHE A 58 -2.73 8.56 2.12
CA PHE A 58 -3.02 9.93 2.53
C PHE A 58 -1.83 10.61 3.19
N PHE A 59 -1.13 9.91 4.10
CA PHE A 59 0.07 10.42 4.73
C PHE A 59 1.23 10.56 3.75
N MET A 60 1.47 9.55 2.91
CA MET A 60 2.56 9.54 1.93
C MET A 60 2.50 10.68 0.93
N VAL A 61 1.31 11.26 0.73
CA VAL A 61 1.04 12.20 -0.35
C VAL A 61 0.50 13.53 0.16
N ARG A 62 -0.65 13.49 0.86
CA ARG A 62 -1.36 14.71 1.25
C ARG A 62 -0.74 15.37 2.47
N VAL A 63 -0.50 14.57 3.51
CA VAL A 63 0.17 15.06 4.73
C VAL A 63 1.61 15.42 4.41
N ALA A 64 2.29 14.66 3.57
CA ALA A 64 3.62 14.97 3.08
C ALA A 64 3.65 16.33 2.34
N GLY A 65 2.68 16.60 1.47
CA GLY A 65 2.56 17.90 0.80
C GLY A 65 2.33 19.07 1.78
N LEU A 66 1.47 18.89 2.80
CA LEU A 66 1.32 19.89 3.87
C LEU A 66 2.60 20.08 4.68
N HIS A 67 3.29 19.00 5.00
CA HIS A 67 4.58 19.06 5.70
C HIS A 67 5.63 19.83 4.90
N SER A 68 5.71 19.60 3.59
CA SER A 68 6.61 20.35 2.71
C SER A 68 6.25 21.83 2.64
N GLN A 69 4.96 22.18 2.57
CA GLN A 69 4.50 23.58 2.60
C GLN A 69 4.87 24.28 3.91
N ILE A 70 4.72 23.61 5.05
CA ILE A 70 5.11 24.15 6.36
C ILE A 70 6.64 24.39 6.40
N LYS A 71 7.42 23.41 5.92
CA LYS A 71 8.90 23.48 5.91
C LYS A 71 9.42 24.60 4.98
N GLN A 72 8.67 24.93 3.93
CA GLN A 72 8.96 26.00 2.98
C GLN A 72 8.31 27.35 3.38
N GLU A 73 7.70 27.43 4.56
CA GLU A 73 7.01 28.63 5.08
C GLU A 73 5.98 29.19 4.10
N VAL A 74 5.23 28.31 3.40
CA VAL A 74 4.21 28.73 2.44
C VAL A 74 3.01 29.34 3.16
N GLU A 75 2.68 30.58 2.85
CA GLU A 75 1.56 31.32 3.46
C GLU A 75 0.20 31.15 2.74
N SER A 76 0.13 30.38 1.66
CA SER A 76 -1.10 30.20 0.89
C SER A 76 -2.23 29.58 1.72
N LEU A 77 -3.43 30.12 1.59
CA LEU A 77 -4.59 29.61 2.30
C LEU A 77 -5.32 28.58 1.44
N SER A 78 -5.83 27.54 2.08
CA SER A 78 -6.79 26.62 1.47
C SER A 78 -8.14 27.32 1.17
N SER A 79 -8.99 26.68 0.37
CA SER A 79 -10.29 27.25 -0.01
C SER A 79 -11.18 27.60 1.20
N ASP A 80 -11.05 26.90 2.32
CA ASP A 80 -11.74 27.15 3.59
C ASP A 80 -10.98 28.14 4.51
N GLY A 81 -9.91 28.75 4.02
CA GLY A 81 -9.17 29.82 4.71
C GLY A 81 -8.16 29.36 5.77
N LEU A 82 -7.81 28.06 5.83
CA LEU A 82 -6.79 27.54 6.72
C LEU A 82 -5.39 27.68 6.08
N ASN A 83 -4.40 28.08 6.86
CA ASN A 83 -3.00 27.96 6.46
C ASN A 83 -2.49 26.50 6.61
N PRO A 84 -1.31 26.14 6.08
CA PRO A 84 -0.81 24.78 6.14
C PRO A 84 -0.66 24.21 7.57
N GLU A 85 -0.21 25.01 8.55
CA GLU A 85 -0.07 24.59 9.95
C GLU A 85 -1.43 24.30 10.61
N GLU A 86 -2.43 25.16 10.36
CA GLU A 86 -3.79 24.96 10.86
C GLU A 86 -4.43 23.72 10.24
N GLN A 87 -4.22 23.49 8.94
CA GLN A 87 -4.68 22.26 8.28
C GLN A 87 -4.02 21.03 8.89
N MET A 88 -2.70 21.07 9.12
CA MET A 88 -1.96 19.98 9.72
C MET A 88 -2.47 19.66 11.13
N SER A 89 -2.71 20.67 11.96
CA SER A 89 -3.25 20.50 13.32
C SER A 89 -4.61 19.78 13.31
N GLU A 90 -5.54 20.20 12.44
CA GLU A 90 -6.85 19.54 12.32
C GLU A 90 -6.72 18.13 11.73
N VAL A 91 -5.83 17.90 10.75
CA VAL A 91 -5.56 16.58 10.19
C VAL A 91 -5.02 15.62 11.24
N VAL A 92 -4.07 16.06 12.08
CA VAL A 92 -3.53 15.26 13.19
C VAL A 92 -4.63 14.84 14.16
N LYS A 93 -5.48 15.79 14.55
CA LYS A 93 -6.61 15.56 15.46
C LYS A 93 -7.61 14.54 14.88
N GLU A 94 -8.07 14.76 13.64
CA GLU A 94 -9.03 13.85 13.00
C GLU A 94 -8.42 12.46 12.72
N THR A 95 -7.14 12.39 12.42
CA THR A 95 -6.42 11.11 12.28
C THR A 95 -6.40 10.33 13.59
N LYS A 96 -6.14 10.98 14.73
CA LYS A 96 -6.19 10.33 16.06
C LYS A 96 -7.58 9.77 16.35
N ASN A 97 -8.64 10.51 16.01
CA ASN A 97 -10.03 10.06 16.15
C ASN A 97 -10.31 8.82 15.26
N LEU A 98 -9.84 8.84 14.01
CA LEU A 98 -9.99 7.72 13.08
C LEU A 98 -9.26 6.47 13.58
N LEU A 99 -8.02 6.62 14.07
CA LEU A 99 -7.23 5.52 14.64
C LEU A 99 -7.86 4.92 15.89
N PHE A 100 -8.48 5.74 16.75
CA PHE A 100 -9.23 5.25 17.90
C PHE A 100 -10.41 4.34 17.48
N LYS A 101 -11.19 4.76 16.47
CA LYS A 101 -12.26 3.94 15.89
C LYS A 101 -11.70 2.65 15.26
N GLN A 102 -10.63 2.77 14.49
CA GLN A 102 -9.95 1.64 13.82
C GLN A 102 -9.49 0.59 14.84
N ASN A 103 -8.91 1.00 15.96
CA ASN A 103 -8.49 0.09 17.03
C ASN A 103 -9.68 -0.66 17.67
N ARG A 104 -10.82 0.01 17.90
CA ARG A 104 -12.03 -0.63 18.40
C ARG A 104 -12.57 -1.68 17.44
N ILE A 105 -12.61 -1.34 16.15
CA ILE A 105 -13.07 -2.25 15.09
C ILE A 105 -12.14 -3.44 14.99
N TYR A 106 -10.82 -3.23 14.99
CA TYR A 106 -9.82 -4.29 15.00
C TYR A 106 -10.07 -5.30 16.13
N LYS A 107 -10.18 -4.83 17.38
CA LYS A 107 -10.44 -5.70 18.54
C LYS A 107 -11.71 -6.54 18.38
N ASN A 108 -12.78 -5.91 17.87
CA ASN A 108 -14.05 -6.60 17.64
C ASN A 108 -13.90 -7.68 16.54
N LEU A 109 -13.27 -7.34 15.42
CA LEU A 109 -13.07 -8.28 14.31
C LEU A 109 -12.18 -9.46 14.70
N ILE A 110 -11.10 -9.25 15.46
CA ILE A 110 -10.27 -10.34 16.01
C ILE A 110 -11.09 -11.28 16.89
N SER A 111 -11.98 -10.74 17.74
CA SER A 111 -12.88 -11.57 18.54
C SER A 111 -13.85 -12.41 17.69
N GLN A 112 -14.39 -11.81 16.61
CA GLN A 112 -15.27 -12.53 15.69
C GLN A 112 -14.53 -13.57 14.85
N LEU A 113 -13.31 -13.27 14.39
CA LEU A 113 -12.45 -14.21 13.69
C LEU A 113 -12.16 -15.44 14.55
N LYS A 114 -11.85 -15.25 15.85
CA LYS A 114 -11.65 -16.35 16.81
C LYS A 114 -12.88 -17.26 16.90
N LYS A 115 -14.09 -16.69 16.94
CA LYS A 115 -15.36 -17.47 16.94
C LYS A 115 -15.57 -18.25 15.64
N ASN A 116 -14.92 -17.82 14.55
CA ASN A 116 -14.96 -18.47 13.23
C ASN A 116 -13.70 -19.27 12.92
N ASN A 117 -12.99 -19.75 13.95
CA ASN A 117 -11.83 -20.61 13.85
C ASN A 117 -10.61 -19.98 13.14
N VAL A 118 -10.49 -18.65 13.16
CA VAL A 118 -9.29 -17.94 12.74
C VAL A 118 -8.72 -17.24 13.98
N ILE A 119 -7.62 -17.77 14.49
CA ILE A 119 -7.10 -17.39 15.79
C ILE A 119 -5.74 -16.72 15.63
N LEU A 120 -5.63 -15.51 16.16
CA LEU A 120 -4.37 -14.81 16.33
C LEU A 120 -3.96 -14.91 17.78
N VAL A 121 -2.77 -15.46 18.05
CA VAL A 121 -2.24 -15.70 19.38
C VAL A 121 -0.84 -15.12 19.55
N LYS A 122 -0.43 -14.90 20.79
CA LYS A 122 0.95 -14.58 21.12
C LYS A 122 1.80 -15.85 21.17
N PRO A 123 3.11 -15.78 20.87
CA PRO A 123 4.00 -16.94 21.00
C PRO A 123 4.01 -17.57 22.39
N GLU A 124 3.84 -16.76 23.44
CA GLU A 124 3.79 -17.23 24.83
C GLU A 124 2.64 -18.20 25.08
N ASP A 125 1.48 -17.97 24.42
CA ASP A 125 0.22 -18.71 24.60
C ASP A 125 0.18 -20.03 23.79
N LEU A 126 1.21 -20.34 23.02
CA LEU A 126 1.30 -21.56 22.25
C LEU A 126 1.58 -22.77 23.14
N SER A 127 1.03 -23.94 22.77
CA SER A 127 1.35 -25.23 23.36
C SER A 127 2.83 -25.60 23.16
N LYS A 128 3.34 -26.60 23.89
CA LYS A 128 4.74 -27.06 23.75
C LYS A 128 5.07 -27.48 22.32
N ASN A 129 4.21 -28.27 21.67
CA ASN A 129 4.43 -28.73 20.30
C ASN A 129 4.41 -27.58 19.29
N GLU A 130 3.48 -26.63 19.47
CA GLU A 130 3.43 -25.45 18.62
C GLU A 130 4.65 -24.54 18.79
N LYS A 131 5.19 -24.41 20.00
CA LYS A 131 6.44 -23.69 20.26
C LYS A 131 7.63 -24.34 19.58
N ILE A 132 7.70 -25.68 19.57
CA ILE A 132 8.75 -26.42 18.82
C ILE A 132 8.63 -26.12 17.32
N LYS A 133 7.41 -26.20 16.78
CA LYS A 133 7.17 -25.88 15.37
C LYS A 133 7.55 -24.43 15.05
N LEU A 134 7.13 -23.48 15.89
CA LEU A 134 7.50 -22.07 15.72
C LEU A 134 9.01 -21.86 15.78
N LYS A 135 9.71 -22.58 16.65
CA LYS A 135 11.17 -22.53 16.73
C LYS A 135 11.85 -22.99 15.46
N ASN A 136 11.37 -24.08 14.85
CA ASN A 136 11.92 -24.57 13.57
C ASN A 136 11.72 -23.52 12.46
N ILE A 137 10.50 -22.98 12.32
CA ILE A 137 10.20 -21.90 11.36
C ILE A 137 11.11 -20.68 11.63
N PHE A 138 11.28 -20.30 12.90
CA PHE A 138 12.15 -19.19 13.27
C PHE A 138 13.59 -19.45 12.85
N SER A 139 14.14 -20.61 13.15
CA SER A 139 15.56 -20.95 12.89
C SER A 139 15.85 -21.12 11.39
N GLU A 140 14.91 -21.68 10.63
CA GLU A 140 15.12 -22.04 9.22
C GLU A 140 14.72 -20.90 8.25
N GLU A 141 13.63 -20.18 8.55
CA GLU A 141 13.04 -19.25 7.59
C GLU A 141 13.18 -17.77 8.02
N ILE A 142 13.20 -17.46 9.32
CA ILE A 142 13.17 -16.09 9.82
C ILE A 142 14.57 -15.62 10.21
N TYR A 143 15.22 -16.32 11.14
CA TYR A 143 16.50 -15.91 11.71
C TYR A 143 17.59 -15.62 10.66
N PRO A 144 17.76 -16.43 9.59
CA PRO A 144 18.78 -16.18 8.57
C PRO A 144 18.57 -14.84 7.80
N LEU A 145 17.37 -14.30 7.79
CA LEU A 145 17.02 -13.04 7.11
C LEU A 145 17.10 -11.82 8.03
N LEU A 146 17.28 -12.02 9.34
CA LEU A 146 17.37 -10.93 10.29
C LEU A 146 18.79 -10.36 10.34
N THR A 147 18.87 -9.02 10.41
CA THR A 147 20.14 -8.31 10.62
C THR A 147 20.01 -7.47 11.90
N PRO A 148 20.26 -8.05 13.08
CA PRO A 148 20.25 -7.33 14.33
C PRO A 148 21.39 -6.31 14.36
N SER A 149 21.08 -5.04 14.61
CA SER A 149 22.06 -3.96 14.69
C SER A 149 22.09 -3.38 16.10
N ALA A 150 23.26 -3.36 16.72
CA ALA A 150 23.48 -2.60 17.93
C ALA A 150 23.52 -1.11 17.58
N ILE A 151 22.85 -0.29 18.40
CA ILE A 151 22.82 1.16 18.17
C ILE A 151 23.78 1.79 19.19
N ASP A 152 24.93 2.16 18.70
CA ASP A 152 25.97 2.87 19.45
C ASP A 152 26.52 4.05 18.62
N PRO A 153 27.35 4.93 19.19
CA PRO A 153 27.92 6.06 18.44
C PRO A 153 28.77 5.68 17.23
N ALA A 154 29.29 4.44 17.18
CA ALA A 154 30.17 3.97 16.11
C ALA A 154 29.38 3.38 14.92
N HIS A 155 28.12 3.03 15.12
CA HIS A 155 27.28 2.42 14.08
C HIS A 155 26.14 3.35 13.71
N PRO A 156 25.97 3.68 12.41
CA PRO A 156 24.86 4.51 11.97
C PRO A 156 23.52 3.82 12.24
N PHE A 157 22.48 4.60 12.50
CA PHE A 157 21.13 4.08 12.64
C PHE A 157 20.66 3.45 11.31
N PRO A 158 20.12 2.21 11.31
CA PRO A 158 19.75 1.54 10.07
C PRO A 158 18.62 2.29 9.36
N PHE A 159 18.71 2.35 8.04
CA PHE A 159 17.68 2.97 7.26
C PHE A 159 16.40 2.09 7.24
N ILE A 160 15.27 2.70 7.61
CA ILE A 160 13.97 2.05 7.57
C ILE A 160 13.21 2.59 6.36
N VAL A 161 12.93 1.70 5.42
CA VAL A 161 12.20 2.02 4.18
C VAL A 161 10.77 2.49 4.47
N ASN A 162 10.16 3.19 3.53
CA ASN A 162 8.75 3.57 3.65
C ASN A 162 7.86 2.35 3.92
N GLN A 163 6.89 2.51 4.84
CA GLN A 163 6.04 1.44 5.38
C GLN A 163 6.83 0.33 6.11
N GLY A 164 8.13 0.54 6.33
CA GLY A 164 8.99 -0.42 7.04
C GLY A 164 8.63 -0.52 8.51
N ARG A 165 8.78 -1.73 9.05
CA ARG A 165 8.59 -2.05 10.48
C ARG A 165 9.91 -2.45 11.09
N ALA A 166 10.06 -2.14 12.36
CA ALA A 166 11.21 -2.57 13.13
C ALA A 166 10.83 -2.87 14.59
N VAL A 167 11.62 -3.74 15.19
CA VAL A 167 11.57 -4.01 16.63
C VAL A 167 12.81 -3.39 17.25
N VAL A 168 12.63 -2.45 18.17
CA VAL A 168 13.72 -1.94 19.01
C VAL A 168 13.65 -2.61 20.35
N MET A 169 14.83 -3.03 20.85
CA MET A 169 14.99 -3.76 22.10
C MET A 169 16.01 -3.07 23.00
N LYS A 170 15.65 -2.90 24.28
CA LYS A 170 16.58 -2.51 25.33
C LYS A 170 17.10 -3.79 25.98
N LEU A 171 18.38 -4.05 25.82
CA LEU A 171 19.05 -5.28 26.23
C LEU A 171 19.99 -5.00 27.39
N LYS A 172 20.02 -5.89 28.37
CA LYS A 172 20.95 -5.86 29.50
C LYS A 172 21.93 -7.01 29.37
N LYS A 173 23.23 -6.68 29.31
CA LYS A 173 24.28 -7.72 29.26
C LYS A 173 24.23 -8.57 30.52
N LYS A 174 24.22 -9.92 30.35
CA LYS A 174 24.32 -10.86 31.48
C LYS A 174 25.56 -10.53 32.33
N ASN A 175 25.39 -10.53 33.64
CA ASN A 175 26.47 -10.28 34.61
C ASN A 175 27.10 -8.87 34.55
N LYS A 176 26.47 -7.89 33.84
CA LYS A 176 26.93 -6.49 33.78
C LYS A 176 25.73 -5.52 33.89
N LYS A 177 25.98 -4.31 34.41
CA LYS A 177 24.96 -3.23 34.46
C LYS A 177 24.76 -2.49 33.12
N ARG A 178 25.52 -2.86 32.07
CA ARG A 178 25.51 -2.16 30.79
C ARG A 178 24.23 -2.47 30.03
N LEU A 179 23.53 -1.41 29.64
CA LEU A 179 22.36 -1.46 28.76
C LEU A 179 22.81 -1.16 27.31
N LEU A 180 22.17 -1.80 26.37
CA LEU A 180 22.37 -1.65 24.93
C LEU A 180 21.01 -1.55 24.27
N ASN A 181 20.87 -0.61 23.33
CA ASN A 181 19.72 -0.60 22.44
C ASN A 181 20.10 -1.33 21.15
N SER A 182 19.24 -2.24 20.70
CA SER A 182 19.37 -2.92 19.42
C SER A 182 18.10 -2.74 18.62
N ILE A 183 18.24 -2.76 17.30
CA ILE A 183 17.14 -2.66 16.36
C ILE A 183 17.20 -3.80 15.35
N ILE A 184 16.04 -4.33 15.01
CA ILE A 184 15.88 -5.34 13.97
C ILE A 184 14.84 -4.79 12.99
N VAL A 185 15.28 -4.41 11.80
CA VAL A 185 14.36 -4.04 10.70
C VAL A 185 13.77 -5.32 10.15
N ILE A 186 12.43 -5.38 10.07
CA ILE A 186 11.73 -6.57 9.59
C ILE A 186 11.73 -6.59 8.07
N PRO A 187 12.37 -7.58 7.42
CA PRO A 187 12.39 -7.69 5.97
C PRO A 187 10.99 -7.83 5.37
N LYS A 188 10.71 -7.11 4.28
CA LYS A 188 9.41 -7.21 3.57
C LYS A 188 9.14 -8.60 2.97
N ALA A 189 10.19 -9.37 2.71
CA ALA A 189 10.08 -10.74 2.19
C ALA A 189 9.45 -11.72 3.19
N LEU A 190 9.51 -11.41 4.50
CA LEU A 190 8.94 -12.25 5.53
C LEU A 190 7.42 -12.03 5.64
N SER A 191 6.67 -13.13 5.72
CA SER A 191 5.23 -13.10 5.97
C SER A 191 4.92 -12.43 7.31
N ARG A 192 3.93 -11.53 7.33
CA ARG A 192 3.48 -10.85 8.54
C ARG A 192 2.92 -11.81 9.58
N PHE A 193 2.11 -12.73 9.11
CA PHE A 193 1.41 -13.71 9.93
C PHE A 193 1.92 -15.10 9.60
N ILE A 194 2.47 -15.77 10.63
CA ILE A 194 3.04 -17.10 10.53
C ILE A 194 1.98 -18.10 10.93
N GLU A 195 1.62 -19.00 10.03
CA GLU A 195 0.65 -20.07 10.30
C GLU A 195 1.32 -21.16 11.14
N ILE A 196 0.87 -21.32 12.37
CA ILE A 196 1.40 -22.33 13.30
C ILE A 196 0.66 -23.63 13.16
N ASP A 197 -0.66 -23.56 13.04
CA ASP A 197 -1.51 -24.70 12.87
C ASP A 197 -2.68 -24.36 11.95
N GLY A 198 -3.10 -25.31 11.16
CA GLY A 198 -4.20 -25.07 10.24
C GLY A 198 -4.63 -26.29 9.45
N GLY A 199 -5.94 -26.52 9.46
CA GLY A 199 -6.64 -27.46 8.61
C GLY A 199 -7.58 -26.73 7.64
N LYS A 200 -8.50 -27.49 7.05
CA LYS A 200 -9.54 -26.92 6.16
C LYS A 200 -10.46 -25.93 6.87
N ASN A 201 -10.74 -26.15 8.17
CA ASN A 201 -11.75 -25.42 8.94
C ASN A 201 -11.18 -24.63 10.11
N PHE A 202 -9.87 -24.54 10.25
CA PHE A 202 -9.20 -23.91 11.38
C PHE A 202 -7.87 -23.31 10.95
N LYS A 203 -7.54 -22.10 11.44
CA LYS A 203 -6.28 -21.42 11.21
C LYS A 203 -5.80 -20.73 12.48
N LYS A 204 -4.54 -20.95 12.85
CA LYS A 204 -3.88 -20.28 13.97
C LYS A 204 -2.62 -19.56 13.50
N TYR A 205 -2.50 -18.30 13.87
CA TYR A 205 -1.41 -17.42 13.45
C TYR A 205 -0.71 -16.78 14.64
N VAL A 206 0.56 -16.48 14.49
CA VAL A 206 1.34 -15.55 15.30
C VAL A 206 1.88 -14.42 14.43
N ILE A 207 2.09 -13.24 15.04
CA ILE A 207 2.66 -12.08 14.34
C ILE A 207 4.19 -12.16 14.39
N ILE A 208 4.86 -11.93 13.27
CA ILE A 208 6.31 -11.99 13.17
C ILE A 208 7.01 -11.03 14.13
N ASP A 209 6.43 -9.85 14.36
CA ASP A 209 6.96 -8.84 15.28
C ASP A 209 7.08 -9.40 16.72
N ASP A 210 6.08 -10.20 17.15
CA ASP A 210 6.09 -10.88 18.45
C ASP A 210 7.05 -12.08 18.46
N VAL A 211 7.15 -12.82 17.35
CA VAL A 211 8.06 -13.95 17.20
C VAL A 211 9.52 -13.52 17.34
N ILE A 212 9.93 -12.45 16.65
CA ILE A 212 11.28 -11.88 16.77
C ILE A 212 11.58 -11.49 18.22
N SER A 213 10.60 -10.91 18.90
CA SER A 213 10.75 -10.54 20.30
C SER A 213 10.82 -11.75 21.24
N PHE A 214 10.04 -12.79 20.96
CA PHE A 214 9.99 -14.04 21.74
C PHE A 214 11.33 -14.79 21.70
N PHE A 215 11.96 -14.84 20.54
CA PHE A 215 13.29 -15.46 20.35
C PHE A 215 14.46 -14.49 20.55
N SER A 216 14.26 -13.38 21.26
CA SER A 216 15.32 -12.40 21.55
C SER A 216 16.54 -13.01 22.25
N SER A 217 16.37 -14.04 23.10
CA SER A 217 17.48 -14.76 23.76
C SER A 217 18.32 -15.61 22.80
N GLU A 218 17.74 -16.05 21.69
CA GLU A 218 18.50 -16.77 20.64
C GLU A 218 19.23 -15.79 19.71
N ILE A 219 18.62 -14.62 19.44
CA ILE A 219 19.24 -13.55 18.67
C ILE A 219 20.40 -12.90 19.46
N PHE A 220 20.23 -12.74 20.79
CA PHE A 220 21.18 -12.06 21.68
C PHE A 220 21.50 -12.95 22.90
N PRO A 221 22.28 -14.05 22.74
CA PRO A 221 22.46 -15.05 23.79
C PRO A 221 23.10 -14.51 25.07
N ASP A 222 23.92 -13.42 24.98
CA ASP A 222 24.60 -12.81 26.13
C ASP A 222 23.80 -11.70 26.82
N HIS A 223 22.54 -11.50 26.41
CA HIS A 223 21.72 -10.40 26.91
C HIS A 223 20.36 -10.88 27.36
N ASN A 224 19.79 -10.15 28.30
CA ASN A 224 18.37 -10.26 28.71
C ASN A 224 17.59 -9.11 28.11
N LEU A 225 16.37 -9.39 27.63
CA LEU A 225 15.45 -8.37 27.15
C LEU A 225 14.81 -7.62 28.31
N GLU A 226 15.07 -6.33 28.46
CA GLU A 226 14.47 -5.46 29.48
C GLU A 226 13.17 -4.84 29.00
N SER A 227 13.15 -4.34 27.77
CA SER A 227 11.93 -3.80 27.13
C SER A 227 12.05 -3.85 25.61
N LYS A 228 10.89 -3.85 24.97
CA LYS A 228 10.78 -3.84 23.51
C LYS A 228 9.75 -2.82 23.05
N MET A 229 9.88 -2.36 21.81
CA MET A 229 8.88 -1.56 21.12
C MET A 229 8.86 -1.93 19.63
N ILE A 230 7.67 -2.11 19.09
CA ILE A 230 7.44 -2.27 17.67
C ILE A 230 7.00 -0.92 17.13
N PHE A 231 7.58 -0.52 16.01
CA PHE A 231 7.20 0.72 15.35
C PHE A 231 7.23 0.56 13.83
N ARG A 232 6.55 1.49 13.16
CA ARG A 232 6.47 1.58 11.70
C ARG A 232 6.59 3.02 11.25
N VAL A 233 7.25 3.24 10.13
CA VAL A 233 7.42 4.57 9.55
C VAL A 233 6.63 4.72 8.27
N ILE A 234 6.01 5.88 8.07
CA ILE A 234 5.48 6.33 6.79
C ILE A 234 6.30 7.54 6.37
N ARG A 235 6.83 7.48 5.15
CA ARG A 235 7.66 8.54 4.58
C ARG A 235 6.92 9.30 3.49
N ASP A 236 7.32 10.54 3.31
CA ASP A 236 6.99 11.29 2.11
C ASP A 236 7.35 10.47 0.87
N SER A 237 6.41 10.32 -0.01
CA SER A 237 6.54 9.56 -1.24
C SER A 237 6.07 10.35 -2.45
N ASP A 238 5.86 11.64 -2.32
CA ASP A 238 5.55 12.47 -3.47
C ASP A 238 6.80 12.68 -4.34
N VAL A 239 6.59 12.67 -5.64
CA VAL A 239 7.67 12.79 -6.63
C VAL A 239 7.47 14.10 -7.35
N GLU A 240 8.29 15.09 -7.01
CA GLU A 240 8.35 16.34 -7.74
C GLU A 240 9.32 16.21 -8.92
N ILE A 241 8.83 16.49 -10.12
CA ILE A 241 9.61 16.49 -11.35
C ILE A 241 9.49 17.85 -12.00
N GLN A 242 10.65 18.42 -12.38
CA GLN A 242 10.69 19.65 -13.13
C GLN A 242 10.03 19.45 -14.49
N GLU A 243 9.12 20.35 -14.87
CA GLU A 243 8.31 20.26 -16.10
C GLU A 243 9.14 20.33 -17.38
N GLU A 244 10.36 20.86 -17.31
CA GLU A 244 11.27 21.13 -18.43
C GLU A 244 12.29 20.00 -18.67
N ALA A 245 12.10 18.84 -18.05
CA ALA A 245 13.06 17.74 -18.19
C ALA A 245 13.07 17.20 -19.62
N GLU A 246 14.21 17.33 -20.33
CA GLU A 246 14.43 16.80 -21.66
C GLU A 246 14.29 15.27 -21.71
N ASP A 247 14.69 14.57 -20.62
CA ASP A 247 14.51 13.12 -20.43
C ASP A 247 13.61 12.86 -19.20
N LEU A 248 12.33 12.67 -19.49
CA LEU A 248 11.30 12.42 -18.49
C LEU A 248 11.58 11.12 -17.70
N VAL A 249 12.02 10.05 -18.38
CA VAL A 249 12.29 8.74 -17.74
C VAL A 249 13.44 8.85 -16.74
N ARG A 250 14.55 9.46 -17.15
CA ARG A 250 15.73 9.67 -16.31
C ARG A 250 15.39 10.54 -15.09
N SER A 251 14.60 11.59 -15.31
CA SER A 251 14.15 12.48 -14.22
C SER A 251 13.31 11.73 -13.19
N PHE A 252 12.41 10.84 -13.65
CA PHE A 252 11.65 9.97 -12.77
C PHE A 252 12.53 8.97 -12.02
N GLU A 253 13.49 8.33 -12.66
CA GLU A 253 14.42 7.41 -11.99
C GLU A 253 15.24 8.10 -10.88
N LEU A 254 15.70 9.32 -11.11
CA LEU A 254 16.40 10.12 -10.11
C LEU A 254 15.47 10.52 -8.94
N ALA A 255 14.26 10.97 -9.25
CA ALA A 255 13.26 11.34 -8.25
C ALA A 255 12.80 10.13 -7.43
N LEU A 256 12.64 8.95 -8.03
CA LEU A 256 12.34 7.70 -7.33
C LEU A 256 13.47 7.27 -6.37
N LYS A 257 14.73 7.51 -6.71
CA LYS A 257 15.86 7.29 -5.79
C LYS A 257 15.79 8.23 -4.59
N ARG A 258 15.49 9.53 -4.79
CA ARG A 258 15.30 10.51 -3.71
C ARG A 258 14.11 10.17 -2.81
N ARG A 259 12.99 9.74 -3.40
CA ARG A 259 11.78 9.30 -2.68
C ARG A 259 12.05 8.22 -1.65
N ARG A 260 13.05 7.35 -1.87
CA ARG A 260 13.40 6.29 -0.89
C ARG A 260 13.85 6.85 0.46
N ILE A 261 14.37 8.08 0.52
CA ILE A 261 14.90 8.76 1.71
C ILE A 261 14.03 9.94 2.17
N GLY A 262 12.78 10.03 1.72
CA GLY A 262 11.84 11.10 2.10
C GLY A 262 11.61 11.22 3.62
N ASP A 263 11.24 12.41 4.07
CA ASP A 263 10.98 12.73 5.49
C ASP A 263 9.92 11.79 6.08
N ILE A 264 10.02 11.49 7.38
CA ILE A 264 9.02 10.68 8.07
C ILE A 264 7.85 11.59 8.44
N VAL A 265 6.67 11.30 7.88
CA VAL A 265 5.44 12.04 8.12
C VAL A 265 4.49 11.35 9.11
N ARG A 266 4.79 10.07 9.47
CA ARG A 266 4.05 9.33 10.49
C ARG A 266 4.93 8.24 11.10
N LEU A 267 5.00 8.23 12.43
CA LEU A 267 5.59 7.16 13.22
C LEU A 267 4.48 6.44 14.00
N GLU A 268 4.22 5.20 13.66
CA GLU A 268 3.29 4.33 14.39
C GLU A 268 4.03 3.56 15.48
N VAL A 269 3.50 3.55 16.70
CA VAL A 269 4.02 2.79 17.84
C VAL A 269 2.90 2.07 18.57
N ILE A 270 3.20 0.96 19.25
CA ILE A 270 2.24 0.30 20.13
C ILE A 270 2.00 1.18 21.37
N LYS A 271 0.74 1.39 21.73
CA LYS A 271 0.35 2.10 22.95
C LYS A 271 0.97 1.45 24.20
N ASN A 272 1.35 2.28 25.16
CA ASN A 272 2.06 1.88 26.38
C ASN A 272 3.46 1.31 26.14
N SER A 273 4.07 1.56 24.98
CA SER A 273 5.49 1.27 24.77
C SER A 273 6.36 2.08 25.75
N ASN A 274 7.54 1.55 26.04
CA ASN A 274 8.50 2.20 26.93
C ASN A 274 8.85 3.62 26.43
N LYS A 275 8.61 4.64 27.26
CA LYS A 275 8.80 6.06 26.91
C LYS A 275 10.25 6.39 26.53
N ASP A 276 11.22 5.73 27.16
CA ASP A 276 12.65 5.92 26.80
C ASP A 276 12.92 5.41 25.39
N LEU A 277 12.33 4.28 24.99
CA LEU A 277 12.47 3.76 23.64
C LEU A 277 11.77 4.64 22.61
N ILE A 278 10.58 5.18 22.92
CA ILE A 278 9.90 6.15 22.06
C ILE A 278 10.81 7.37 21.85
N LYS A 279 11.28 7.99 22.93
CA LYS A 279 12.17 9.16 22.88
C LYS A 279 13.47 8.85 22.12
N PHE A 280 14.03 7.67 22.34
CA PHE A 280 15.23 7.23 21.65
C PHE A 280 15.03 7.15 20.13
N ILE A 281 13.94 6.50 19.69
CA ILE A 281 13.64 6.33 18.27
C ILE A 281 13.26 7.65 17.61
N THR A 282 12.47 8.51 18.27
CA THR A 282 12.09 9.81 17.73
C THR A 282 13.30 10.71 17.51
N ASN A 283 14.27 10.70 18.46
CA ASN A 283 15.52 11.45 18.30
C ASN A 283 16.39 10.89 17.17
N LYS A 284 16.47 9.55 17.00
CA LYS A 284 17.27 8.92 15.94
C LYS A 284 16.66 9.09 14.55
N LEU A 285 15.36 9.20 14.48
CA LEU A 285 14.62 9.39 13.23
C LEU A 285 14.27 10.87 12.95
N GLU A 286 14.63 11.77 13.87
CA GLU A 286 14.33 13.22 13.80
C GLU A 286 12.84 13.52 13.58
N VAL A 287 11.96 12.73 14.25
CA VAL A 287 10.51 12.85 14.12
C VAL A 287 9.95 13.74 15.22
N ASN A 288 9.15 14.74 14.85
CA ASN A 288 8.41 15.56 15.79
C ASN A 288 7.34 14.72 16.54
N SER A 289 7.16 15.03 17.83
CA SER A 289 6.21 14.32 18.71
C SER A 289 4.76 14.31 18.21
N GLU A 290 4.33 15.31 17.45
CA GLU A 290 2.98 15.39 16.85
C GLU A 290 2.74 14.34 15.77
N TYR A 291 3.80 13.84 15.13
CA TYR A 291 3.72 12.78 14.09
C TYR A 291 3.82 11.37 14.67
N ILE A 292 3.75 11.24 16.01
CA ILE A 292 3.67 9.93 16.68
C ILE A 292 2.23 9.54 16.87
N TYR A 293 1.88 8.35 16.39
CA TYR A 293 0.54 7.78 16.47
C TYR A 293 0.58 6.45 17.21
N GLU A 294 -0.15 6.39 18.32
CA GLU A 294 -0.25 5.18 19.12
C GLU A 294 -1.37 4.27 18.61
N THR A 295 -1.09 2.99 18.49
CA THR A 295 -2.09 1.96 18.18
C THR A 295 -2.22 0.94 19.31
N GLU A 296 -3.43 0.51 19.62
CA GLU A 296 -3.71 -0.51 20.64
C GLU A 296 -3.79 -1.93 20.06
N GLY A 297 -3.77 -2.04 18.75
CA GLY A 297 -3.90 -3.28 18.03
C GLY A 297 -2.65 -3.66 17.27
N LEU A 298 -2.77 -3.74 15.97
CA LEU A 298 -1.72 -4.12 15.06
C LEU A 298 -1.07 -2.87 14.46
N VAL A 299 0.23 -2.66 14.66
CA VAL A 299 1.00 -1.66 13.92
C VAL A 299 0.94 -2.03 12.44
N GLY A 300 0.46 -1.13 11.59
CA GLY A 300 0.23 -1.46 10.18
C GLY A 300 -0.95 -2.41 9.97
N VAL A 301 -2.14 -1.97 10.32
CA VAL A 301 -3.38 -2.75 10.26
C VAL A 301 -3.80 -3.17 8.86
N GLN A 302 -3.24 -2.52 7.81
CA GLN A 302 -3.50 -2.86 6.41
C GLN A 302 -3.13 -4.31 6.04
N ASP A 303 -2.29 -4.97 6.84
CA ASP A 303 -1.86 -6.35 6.57
C ASP A 303 -2.86 -7.40 7.12
N ILE A 304 -3.90 -6.99 7.84
CA ILE A 304 -4.78 -7.91 8.60
C ILE A 304 -5.56 -8.88 7.72
N ASP A 305 -5.88 -8.53 6.49
CA ASP A 305 -6.61 -9.40 5.56
C ASP A 305 -5.81 -10.66 5.17
N GLN A 306 -4.49 -10.67 5.38
CA GLN A 306 -3.62 -11.83 5.12
C GLN A 306 -4.00 -13.08 5.92
N ILE A 307 -4.70 -12.93 7.06
CA ILE A 307 -5.18 -14.07 7.86
C ILE A 307 -6.51 -14.64 7.35
N CYS A 308 -7.17 -14.01 6.39
CA CYS A 308 -8.46 -14.41 5.83
C CYS A 308 -8.30 -15.54 4.80
N LYS A 309 -7.70 -16.68 5.19
CA LYS A 309 -7.35 -17.79 4.28
C LYS A 309 -8.28 -19.01 4.34
N LEU A 310 -9.21 -19.10 5.30
CA LEU A 310 -10.16 -20.20 5.34
C LEU A 310 -11.07 -20.20 4.09
N LYS A 311 -11.25 -21.37 3.50
CA LYS A 311 -12.17 -21.58 2.39
C LYS A 311 -13.58 -21.80 2.94
N ASN A 312 -14.19 -20.75 3.50
CA ASN A 312 -15.56 -20.75 4.01
C ASN A 312 -16.38 -19.69 3.26
N SER A 313 -17.34 -20.11 2.47
CA SER A 313 -18.19 -19.22 1.66
C SER A 313 -19.04 -18.26 2.49
N LYS A 314 -19.41 -18.63 3.72
CA LYS A 314 -20.19 -17.77 4.62
C LYS A 314 -19.40 -16.55 5.12
N LEU A 315 -18.07 -16.58 5.02
CA LEU A 315 -17.19 -15.47 5.48
C LEU A 315 -16.87 -14.48 4.37
N ARG A 316 -17.28 -14.73 3.12
CA ARG A 316 -16.99 -13.91 1.94
C ARG A 316 -18.25 -13.62 1.16
N PHE A 317 -18.21 -12.59 0.34
CA PHE A 317 -19.21 -12.42 -0.70
C PHE A 317 -19.20 -13.63 -1.68
N ILE A 318 -20.35 -13.96 -2.21
CA ILE A 318 -20.47 -14.92 -3.32
C ILE A 318 -19.66 -14.36 -4.50
N LYS A 319 -18.81 -15.21 -5.09
CA LYS A 319 -18.01 -14.81 -6.25
C LYS A 319 -18.97 -14.40 -7.38
N PHE A 320 -18.85 -13.16 -7.82
CA PHE A 320 -19.55 -12.69 -8.99
C PHE A 320 -18.85 -13.22 -10.25
N ASN A 321 -19.62 -13.84 -11.15
CA ASN A 321 -19.13 -14.28 -12.45
C ASN A 321 -19.79 -13.41 -13.53
N PRO A 322 -19.01 -12.58 -14.24
CA PRO A 322 -19.53 -11.79 -15.34
C PRO A 322 -20.12 -12.69 -16.44
N ARG A 323 -21.15 -12.21 -17.11
CA ARG A 323 -21.70 -12.90 -18.29
C ARG A 323 -20.80 -12.62 -19.51
N GLU A 324 -20.85 -13.54 -20.46
CA GLU A 324 -20.25 -13.33 -21.77
C GLU A 324 -21.06 -12.32 -22.58
N VAL A 325 -20.44 -11.72 -23.61
CA VAL A 325 -21.09 -10.79 -24.52
C VAL A 325 -21.85 -11.59 -25.56
N GLU A 326 -23.17 -11.69 -25.42
CA GLU A 326 -24.07 -12.59 -26.24
C GLU A 326 -23.91 -12.31 -27.73
N ARG A 327 -23.85 -11.06 -28.13
CA ARG A 327 -23.75 -10.68 -29.53
C ARG A 327 -22.49 -11.19 -30.24
N LEU A 328 -21.40 -11.42 -29.51
CA LEU A 328 -20.18 -12.02 -30.07
C LEU A 328 -20.43 -13.47 -30.50
N LYS A 329 -21.30 -14.21 -29.79
CA LYS A 329 -21.64 -15.60 -30.11
C LYS A 329 -22.35 -15.72 -31.46
N GLU A 330 -23.15 -14.73 -31.85
CA GLU A 330 -23.83 -14.70 -33.14
C GLU A 330 -22.85 -14.71 -34.33
N PHE A 331 -21.61 -14.24 -34.10
CA PHE A 331 -20.53 -14.16 -35.09
C PHE A 331 -19.36 -15.10 -34.76
N ASN A 332 -19.61 -16.24 -34.11
CA ASN A 332 -18.57 -17.19 -33.71
C ASN A 332 -17.42 -16.53 -32.93
N ASN A 333 -17.72 -15.53 -32.11
CA ASN A 333 -16.79 -14.72 -31.35
C ASN A 333 -15.79 -13.91 -32.22
N ASN A 334 -16.08 -13.66 -33.49
CA ASN A 334 -15.30 -12.79 -34.36
C ASN A 334 -15.63 -11.32 -34.10
N PHE A 335 -14.73 -10.57 -33.47
CA PHE A 335 -14.94 -9.17 -33.14
C PHE A 335 -15.09 -8.28 -34.38
N PHE A 336 -14.29 -8.51 -35.40
CA PHE A 336 -14.31 -7.66 -36.60
C PHE A 336 -15.62 -7.80 -37.38
N ASP A 337 -16.16 -8.98 -37.51
CA ASP A 337 -17.45 -9.21 -38.17
C ASP A 337 -18.60 -8.65 -37.30
N THR A 338 -18.52 -8.81 -35.99
CA THR A 338 -19.53 -8.27 -35.05
C THR A 338 -19.61 -6.74 -35.11
N ILE A 339 -18.48 -6.04 -34.99
CA ILE A 339 -18.44 -4.57 -34.99
C ILE A 339 -18.71 -3.97 -36.35
N LYS A 340 -18.38 -4.68 -37.44
CA LYS A 340 -18.70 -4.25 -38.81
C LYS A 340 -20.21 -4.15 -39.04
N GLN A 341 -20.96 -5.03 -38.41
CA GLN A 341 -22.43 -4.96 -38.51
C GLN A 341 -23.02 -3.84 -37.66
N LYS A 342 -22.53 -3.68 -36.41
CA LYS A 342 -23.04 -2.66 -35.47
C LYS A 342 -22.06 -2.50 -34.29
N ASP A 343 -21.96 -1.30 -33.74
CA ASP A 343 -21.22 -1.00 -32.53
C ASP A 343 -21.55 -1.95 -31.39
N LEU A 344 -20.53 -2.34 -30.62
CA LEU A 344 -20.64 -3.20 -29.46
C LEU A 344 -20.42 -2.40 -28.17
N VAL A 345 -21.44 -2.36 -27.31
CA VAL A 345 -21.34 -1.76 -25.98
C VAL A 345 -21.25 -2.88 -24.95
N VAL A 346 -20.25 -2.82 -24.10
CA VAL A 346 -19.98 -3.80 -23.03
C VAL A 346 -20.03 -3.12 -21.67
N HIS A 347 -20.84 -3.66 -20.75
CA HIS A 347 -21.05 -3.08 -19.42
C HIS A 347 -20.26 -3.86 -18.36
N HIS A 348 -19.02 -3.41 -18.09
CA HIS A 348 -18.22 -3.96 -17.00
C HIS A 348 -18.71 -3.49 -15.63
N PRO A 349 -18.64 -4.31 -14.57
CA PRO A 349 -18.16 -5.69 -14.51
C PRO A 349 -19.22 -6.77 -14.81
N PHE A 350 -20.41 -6.39 -15.24
CA PHE A 350 -21.52 -7.33 -15.47
C PHE A 350 -21.31 -8.21 -16.72
N GLU A 351 -20.64 -7.66 -17.72
CA GLU A 351 -20.09 -8.41 -18.85
C GLU A 351 -18.57 -8.51 -18.71
N THR A 352 -18.01 -9.65 -19.14
CA THR A 352 -16.58 -9.95 -18.91
C THR A 352 -15.65 -8.98 -19.60
N PHE A 353 -14.55 -8.62 -18.93
CA PHE A 353 -13.45 -7.86 -19.52
C PHE A 353 -12.66 -8.68 -20.56
N ASP A 354 -12.82 -10.01 -20.57
CA ASP A 354 -12.18 -10.88 -21.53
C ASP A 354 -12.51 -10.50 -22.98
N ALA A 355 -13.68 -9.86 -23.21
CA ALA A 355 -14.04 -9.29 -24.49
C ALA A 355 -13.01 -8.29 -25.03
N VAL A 356 -12.45 -7.41 -24.16
CA VAL A 356 -11.40 -6.45 -24.54
C VAL A 356 -10.08 -7.16 -24.84
N ILE A 357 -9.75 -8.16 -24.04
CA ILE A 357 -8.53 -8.98 -24.21
C ILE A 357 -8.59 -9.73 -25.53
N GLU A 358 -9.72 -10.38 -25.81
CA GLU A 358 -9.92 -11.17 -27.02
C GLU A 358 -9.92 -10.31 -28.29
N PHE A 359 -10.50 -9.10 -28.23
CA PHE A 359 -10.39 -8.13 -29.32
C PHE A 359 -8.94 -7.84 -29.71
N LEU A 360 -8.07 -7.63 -28.72
CA LEU A 360 -6.64 -7.37 -28.96
C LEU A 360 -5.90 -8.63 -29.39
N ASN A 361 -6.25 -9.81 -28.86
CA ASN A 361 -5.70 -11.08 -29.30
C ASN A 361 -6.04 -11.34 -30.77
N GLN A 362 -7.30 -11.18 -31.18
CA GLN A 362 -7.68 -11.32 -32.59
C GLN A 362 -6.94 -10.30 -33.45
N ALA A 363 -6.81 -9.05 -33.01
CA ALA A 363 -6.04 -8.04 -33.71
C ALA A 363 -4.55 -8.42 -33.87
N ALA A 364 -3.97 -9.10 -32.86
CA ALA A 364 -2.57 -9.55 -32.93
C ALA A 364 -2.31 -10.61 -33.99
N TYR A 365 -3.28 -11.47 -34.29
CA TYR A 365 -3.10 -12.58 -35.24
C TYR A 365 -3.80 -12.36 -36.59
N ASP A 366 -4.74 -11.42 -36.73
CA ASP A 366 -5.41 -11.14 -38.00
C ASP A 366 -4.44 -10.54 -39.01
N LYS A 367 -4.24 -11.20 -40.16
CA LYS A 367 -3.34 -10.77 -41.26
C LYS A 367 -3.75 -9.43 -41.87
N LYS A 368 -5.01 -9.03 -41.77
CA LYS A 368 -5.49 -7.74 -42.29
C LYS A 368 -5.18 -6.57 -41.35
N VAL A 369 -4.89 -6.83 -40.08
CA VAL A 369 -4.50 -5.79 -39.12
C VAL A 369 -3.07 -5.36 -39.40
N ILE A 370 -2.86 -4.06 -39.56
CA ILE A 370 -1.57 -3.44 -39.87
C ILE A 370 -0.96 -2.71 -38.70
N ALA A 371 -1.78 -2.13 -37.82
CA ALA A 371 -1.30 -1.39 -36.66
C ALA A 371 -2.25 -1.46 -35.47
N ILE A 372 -1.67 -1.36 -34.27
CA ILE A 372 -2.39 -1.22 -33.00
C ILE A 372 -1.82 -0.04 -32.22
N LYS A 373 -2.67 0.85 -31.71
CA LYS A 373 -2.29 1.92 -30.78
C LYS A 373 -3.04 1.75 -29.46
N GLN A 374 -2.30 1.69 -28.36
CA GLN A 374 -2.84 1.37 -27.02
C GLN A 374 -2.40 2.40 -25.99
N THR A 375 -3.31 2.85 -25.14
CA THR A 375 -2.96 3.60 -23.95
C THR A 375 -2.82 2.66 -22.75
N LEU A 376 -1.74 2.82 -21.94
CA LEU A 376 -1.47 2.04 -20.74
C LEU A 376 -1.28 2.99 -19.55
N TYR A 377 -2.08 2.82 -18.49
CA TYR A 377 -2.01 3.66 -17.30
C TYR A 377 -1.44 2.89 -16.09
N ARG A 378 -2.08 1.78 -15.71
CA ARG A 378 -1.64 0.84 -14.67
C ARG A 378 -1.83 -0.57 -15.18
N THR A 379 -0.74 -1.27 -15.39
CA THR A 379 -0.76 -2.66 -15.82
C THR A 379 0.52 -3.37 -15.40
N THR A 380 0.50 -4.68 -15.40
CA THR A 380 1.66 -5.51 -15.08
C THR A 380 2.21 -6.15 -16.36
N LEU A 381 3.47 -6.58 -16.32
CA LEU A 381 4.11 -7.33 -17.42
C LEU A 381 3.33 -8.60 -17.80
N ASP A 382 2.69 -9.25 -16.82
CA ASP A 382 1.90 -10.46 -17.05
C ASP A 382 0.48 -10.19 -17.59
N SER A 383 0.10 -8.92 -17.76
CA SER A 383 -1.22 -8.55 -18.28
C SER A 383 -1.47 -9.19 -19.65
N PRO A 384 -2.65 -9.79 -19.88
CA PRO A 384 -3.01 -10.33 -21.20
C PRO A 384 -2.99 -9.28 -22.31
N ILE A 385 -3.31 -8.01 -21.99
CA ILE A 385 -3.22 -6.89 -22.94
C ILE A 385 -1.76 -6.70 -23.38
N VAL A 386 -0.81 -6.68 -22.43
CA VAL A 386 0.63 -6.53 -22.75
C VAL A 386 1.11 -7.68 -23.61
N LYS A 387 0.71 -8.91 -23.30
CA LYS A 387 1.04 -10.10 -24.09
C LYS A 387 0.49 -10.00 -25.52
N ALA A 388 -0.75 -9.53 -25.68
CA ALA A 388 -1.33 -9.32 -27.02
C ALA A 388 -0.57 -8.26 -27.83
N LEU A 389 -0.11 -7.18 -27.21
CA LEU A 389 0.69 -6.14 -27.89
C LEU A 389 2.06 -6.67 -28.32
N ILE A 390 2.72 -7.46 -27.47
CA ILE A 390 4.00 -8.12 -27.80
C ILE A 390 3.79 -9.07 -28.98
N SER A 391 2.79 -9.96 -28.89
CA SER A 391 2.47 -10.89 -29.98
C SER A 391 2.13 -10.16 -31.29
N ALA A 392 1.46 -9.02 -31.22
CA ALA A 392 1.19 -8.21 -32.43
C ALA A 392 2.48 -7.67 -33.06
N ALA A 393 3.41 -7.16 -32.27
CA ALA A 393 4.72 -6.68 -32.77
C ALA A 393 5.55 -7.82 -33.38
N GLU A 394 5.60 -8.98 -32.69
CA GLU A 394 6.29 -10.19 -33.20
C GLU A 394 5.67 -10.71 -34.51
N ASN A 395 4.35 -10.54 -34.68
CA ASN A 395 3.65 -10.85 -35.95
C ASN A 395 3.80 -9.74 -37.01
N GLY A 396 4.76 -8.82 -36.87
CA GLY A 396 5.12 -7.80 -37.84
C GLY A 396 4.16 -6.62 -37.95
N LYS A 397 3.29 -6.39 -36.95
CA LYS A 397 2.38 -5.24 -36.93
C LYS A 397 3.07 -4.02 -36.31
N THR A 398 2.71 -2.83 -36.78
CA THR A 398 3.16 -1.60 -36.13
C THR A 398 2.36 -1.42 -34.81
N VAL A 399 3.03 -1.54 -33.67
CA VAL A 399 2.40 -1.35 -32.36
C VAL A 399 2.96 -0.11 -31.70
N THR A 400 2.06 0.80 -31.27
CA THR A 400 2.43 1.99 -30.48
C THR A 400 1.73 1.92 -29.14
N ALA A 401 2.48 1.97 -28.05
CA ALA A 401 1.94 2.04 -26.69
C ALA A 401 2.23 3.41 -26.06
N LEU A 402 1.19 4.12 -25.66
CA LEU A 402 1.30 5.36 -24.90
C LEU A 402 1.21 5.01 -23.40
N ILE A 403 2.32 5.19 -22.67
CA ILE A 403 2.45 4.81 -21.26
C ILE A 403 2.45 6.04 -20.38
N GLU A 404 1.58 6.04 -19.36
CA GLU A 404 1.55 7.08 -18.32
C GLU A 404 2.59 6.79 -17.26
N ILE A 405 3.69 7.54 -17.23
CA ILE A 405 4.73 7.37 -16.20
C ILE A 405 4.27 7.90 -14.84
N LYS A 406 3.44 8.97 -14.83
CA LYS A 406 2.94 9.60 -13.59
C LYS A 406 1.83 8.79 -12.89
N ALA A 407 1.72 7.48 -13.12
CA ALA A 407 0.84 6.61 -12.37
C ALA A 407 1.42 6.43 -10.96
N ARG A 408 0.93 7.18 -10.00
CA ARG A 408 1.46 7.27 -8.64
C ARG A 408 1.64 5.90 -7.99
N PHE A 409 2.84 5.64 -7.47
CA PHE A 409 3.37 4.38 -6.92
C PHE A 409 3.66 3.27 -7.93
N ASP A 410 3.27 3.42 -9.19
CA ASP A 410 3.56 2.46 -10.26
C ASP A 410 4.58 2.98 -11.26
N GLU A 411 5.23 4.11 -10.97
CA GLU A 411 6.17 4.79 -11.87
C GLU A 411 7.32 3.86 -12.29
N GLU A 412 7.95 3.19 -11.32
CA GLU A 412 9.04 2.23 -11.57
C GLU A 412 8.56 1.03 -12.39
N ALA A 413 7.38 0.50 -12.06
CA ALA A 413 6.78 -0.62 -12.79
C ALA A 413 6.44 -0.23 -14.23
N ASN A 414 5.92 0.99 -14.46
CA ASN A 414 5.59 1.47 -15.80
C ASN A 414 6.84 1.76 -16.65
N ILE A 415 7.95 2.22 -16.04
CA ILE A 415 9.24 2.34 -16.74
C ILE A 415 9.78 0.96 -17.18
N GLN A 416 9.71 -0.04 -16.28
CA GLN A 416 10.13 -1.40 -16.62
C GLN A 416 9.24 -2.03 -17.69
N LEU A 417 7.92 -1.79 -17.62
CA LEU A 417 6.98 -2.20 -18.65
C LEU A 417 7.32 -1.60 -20.01
N ALA A 418 7.60 -0.29 -20.07
CA ALA A 418 8.00 0.38 -21.29
C ALA A 418 9.23 -0.27 -21.93
N ARG A 419 10.29 -0.49 -21.14
CA ARG A 419 11.52 -1.17 -21.61
C ARG A 419 11.28 -2.59 -22.13
N SER A 420 10.35 -3.31 -21.50
CA SER A 420 10.01 -4.67 -21.95
C SER A 420 9.25 -4.68 -23.26
N LEU A 421 8.34 -3.74 -23.44
CA LEU A 421 7.62 -3.55 -24.71
C LEU A 421 8.55 -3.08 -25.83
N GLU A 422 9.48 -2.14 -25.58
CA GLU A 422 10.49 -1.69 -26.55
C GLU A 422 11.36 -2.85 -27.04
N LYS A 423 11.80 -3.73 -26.13
CA LYS A 423 12.57 -4.94 -26.49
C LYS A 423 11.80 -5.88 -27.42
N ALA A 424 10.47 -5.90 -27.33
CA ALA A 424 9.61 -6.68 -28.22
C ALA A 424 9.26 -5.96 -29.54
N GLY A 425 9.82 -4.78 -29.79
CA GLY A 425 9.59 -4.01 -31.03
C GLY A 425 8.36 -3.09 -30.97
N VAL A 426 7.76 -2.87 -29.80
CA VAL A 426 6.67 -1.90 -29.62
C VAL A 426 7.24 -0.49 -29.54
N GLN A 427 6.67 0.44 -30.28
CA GLN A 427 7.01 1.86 -30.19
C GLN A 427 6.39 2.46 -28.92
N ILE A 428 7.22 3.04 -28.05
CA ILE A 428 6.75 3.65 -26.81
C ILE A 428 6.64 5.16 -26.96
N VAL A 429 5.52 5.69 -26.50
CA VAL A 429 5.28 7.12 -26.34
C VAL A 429 4.96 7.38 -24.88
N TYR A 430 5.70 8.29 -24.25
CA TYR A 430 5.42 8.72 -22.90
C TYR A 430 4.42 9.88 -22.91
N GLY A 431 3.60 9.95 -21.86
CA GLY A 431 2.63 11.03 -21.71
C GLY A 431 3.29 12.41 -21.51
N PHE A 432 2.47 13.44 -21.38
CA PHE A 432 2.94 14.83 -21.24
C PHE A 432 3.33 15.16 -19.79
N ALA A 433 4.34 16.00 -19.61
CA ALA A 433 4.77 16.46 -18.29
C ALA A 433 3.65 17.20 -17.53
N LYS A 434 2.84 18.03 -18.20
CA LYS A 434 1.73 18.82 -17.59
C LYS A 434 0.44 18.06 -17.39
N TYR A 435 0.15 17.06 -18.22
CA TYR A 435 -1.15 16.37 -18.25
C TYR A 435 -0.98 14.90 -17.95
N LYS A 436 -2.00 14.29 -17.35
CA LYS A 436 -2.08 12.84 -17.22
C LYS A 436 -2.84 12.24 -18.38
N THR A 437 -2.24 11.21 -19.00
CA THR A 437 -2.95 10.37 -19.94
C THR A 437 -3.87 9.43 -19.19
N HIS A 438 -5.16 9.77 -19.11
CA HIS A 438 -6.15 8.98 -18.37
C HIS A 438 -7.14 8.25 -19.28
N ALA A 439 -7.15 8.55 -20.58
CA ALA A 439 -7.95 7.81 -21.56
C ALA A 439 -7.53 6.34 -21.62
N LYS A 440 -8.50 5.44 -21.75
CA LYS A 440 -8.30 4.00 -22.01
C LYS A 440 -8.77 3.74 -23.43
N SER A 441 -7.84 3.63 -24.35
CA SER A 441 -8.14 3.51 -25.77
C SER A 441 -7.29 2.41 -26.41
N SER A 442 -7.93 1.60 -27.23
CA SER A 442 -7.32 0.61 -28.10
C SER A 442 -7.77 0.90 -29.53
N LEU A 443 -6.87 1.32 -30.38
CA LEU A 443 -7.16 1.60 -31.79
C LEU A 443 -6.49 0.52 -32.64
N VAL A 444 -7.29 -0.17 -33.47
CA VAL A 444 -6.80 -1.20 -34.41
C VAL A 444 -7.05 -0.71 -35.82
N LEU A 445 -5.98 -0.66 -36.64
CA LEU A 445 -6.07 -0.38 -38.06
C LEU A 445 -6.05 -1.69 -38.84
N ARG A 446 -7.10 -1.92 -39.61
CA ARG A 446 -7.30 -3.14 -40.38
C ARG A 446 -7.62 -2.80 -41.83
N ARG A 447 -6.98 -3.51 -42.80
CA ARG A 447 -7.35 -3.41 -44.20
C ARG A 447 -8.66 -4.18 -44.43
N GLU A 448 -9.57 -3.59 -45.18
CA GLU A 448 -10.81 -4.23 -45.59
C GLU A 448 -10.64 -5.09 -46.86
#